data_b91847b71b7a8a6e3468c61bf20cc25c
#
_entry.id   b91847b71b7a8a6e3468c61bf20cc25c
#
_cell.length_a   1.000
_cell.length_b   1.000
_cell.length_c   1.000
_cell.angle_alpha   90.00
_cell.angle_beta   90.00
_cell.angle_gamma   90.00
#
_symmetry.space_group_name_H-M   'P 1'
#
loop_
_entity.id
_entity.type
_entity.pdbx_description
1 polymer ?
#
loop_
_entity_poly.entity_id
_entity_poly.type
_entity_poly.pdbx_seq_one_letter_code
_entity_poly.pdbx_strand_id
1 'polypeptide(L)'
;MTSFPDVATQLALLERGAVDLVDKAQLQAKLERSRASGKPLTIKTGFDPSSPDLHLGHTVLLRKMKHFQDLGHRVVFLIGDFTGMIGDPTGKKTSRPQLTREQVLANAETYQRQVFKVLDRETTVIQYNSTWLSPLGAEGMVRLAGRYTLARMMERDDFRTRFADGKPIHLHELLYPLVQGYDSVAMQADVELGGHDQIFNLLVGRDLMKEQGMEPQVVLTVPLLLGTDGVEKMSKSLGNAIAVEDSPQEIYGKTMSIPDTLMWDWYLLLTEVPTAELESRKQQVAEGSLHPKNVKQELAKRLVADFHGDSAADAAHEEFERIFGGGGIPDDIESLRAEAQPLATLLATLGLAPSKNEARRLIQQGAVSIDHTRESDPNATLASRSEPYLFKIGKRRFAKITIENATS
;
A
#
# COMPACT_ATOMS: atom_id res chain seq x y z
N MET A 1 21.18 -11.29 -26.76
CA MET A 1 20.77 -12.32 -25.76
C MET A 1 20.96 -11.69 -24.41
N THR A 2 19.91 -11.47 -23.68
CA THR A 2 19.96 -10.99 -22.29
C THR A 2 20.66 -12.04 -21.45
N SER A 3 21.82 -11.72 -20.90
CA SER A 3 22.55 -12.62 -19.99
C SER A 3 21.92 -12.49 -18.61
N PHE A 4 21.16 -13.51 -18.18
CA PHE A 4 20.66 -13.55 -16.81
C PHE A 4 21.83 -13.61 -15.81
N PRO A 5 21.74 -12.93 -14.65
CA PRO A 5 22.71 -13.09 -13.56
C PRO A 5 22.83 -14.55 -13.13
N ASP A 6 23.87 -14.87 -12.35
CA ASP A 6 23.98 -16.22 -11.78
C ASP A 6 22.81 -16.51 -10.81
N VAL A 7 22.48 -17.80 -10.67
CA VAL A 7 21.28 -18.22 -9.92
C VAL A 7 21.37 -17.88 -8.43
N ALA A 8 22.56 -17.88 -7.85
CA ALA A 8 22.74 -17.53 -6.44
C ALA A 8 22.44 -16.05 -6.18
N THR A 9 22.92 -15.17 -7.08
CA THR A 9 22.61 -13.73 -7.06
C THR A 9 21.10 -13.48 -7.21
N GLN A 10 20.45 -14.19 -8.16
CA GLN A 10 19.00 -14.07 -8.35
C GLN A 10 18.25 -14.50 -7.08
N LEU A 11 18.56 -15.68 -6.51
CA LEU A 11 17.91 -16.19 -5.30
C LEU A 11 18.09 -15.24 -4.12
N ALA A 12 19.30 -14.73 -3.89
CA ALA A 12 19.56 -13.80 -2.79
C ALA A 12 18.68 -12.53 -2.86
N LEU A 13 18.48 -11.97 -4.07
CA LEU A 13 17.60 -10.82 -4.28
C LEU A 13 16.12 -11.19 -4.09
N LEU A 14 15.72 -12.35 -4.62
CA LEU A 14 14.30 -12.77 -4.58
C LEU A 14 13.85 -13.19 -3.19
N GLU A 15 14.73 -13.77 -2.38
CA GLU A 15 14.46 -14.15 -0.98
C GLU A 15 14.39 -12.95 -0.03
N ARG A 16 15.02 -11.84 -0.38
CA ARG A 16 15.01 -10.64 0.46
C ARG A 16 13.59 -10.16 0.76
N GLY A 17 13.21 -10.10 2.03
CA GLY A 17 11.88 -9.65 2.47
C GLY A 17 10.72 -10.57 2.06
N ALA A 18 10.99 -11.80 1.59
CA ALA A 18 9.98 -12.83 1.38
C ALA A 18 9.58 -13.48 2.71
N VAL A 19 8.32 -13.91 2.83
CA VAL A 19 7.79 -14.68 3.96
C VAL A 19 7.74 -16.16 3.62
N ASP A 20 7.08 -16.49 2.53
CA ASP A 20 6.99 -17.86 2.04
C ASP A 20 7.65 -17.99 0.67
N LEU A 21 8.28 -19.11 0.45
CA LEU A 21 8.80 -19.54 -0.85
C LEU A 21 8.49 -21.03 -1.04
N VAL A 22 7.43 -21.29 -1.79
CA VAL A 22 6.93 -22.64 -2.06
C VAL A 22 7.05 -22.95 -3.55
N ASP A 23 8.06 -23.63 -4.05
CA ASP A 23 9.14 -24.31 -3.35
C ASP A 23 10.48 -23.70 -3.83
N LYS A 24 11.45 -23.51 -2.90
CA LYS A 24 12.77 -22.92 -3.23
C LYS A 24 13.56 -23.75 -4.24
N ALA A 25 13.54 -25.08 -4.10
CA ALA A 25 14.27 -25.96 -5.04
C ALA A 25 13.66 -25.89 -6.44
N GLN A 26 12.34 -25.75 -6.57
CA GLN A 26 11.67 -25.51 -7.84
C GLN A 26 12.02 -24.14 -8.44
N LEU A 27 12.08 -23.08 -7.61
CA LEU A 27 12.52 -21.77 -8.10
C LEU A 27 13.93 -21.85 -8.66
N GLN A 28 14.86 -22.45 -7.91
CA GLN A 28 16.23 -22.64 -8.37
C GLN A 28 16.28 -23.38 -9.71
N ALA A 29 15.59 -24.51 -9.84
CA ALA A 29 15.55 -25.29 -11.07
C ALA A 29 14.97 -24.50 -12.26
N LYS A 30 13.91 -23.70 -12.02
CA LYS A 30 13.33 -22.82 -13.06
C LYS A 30 14.31 -21.74 -13.48
N LEU A 31 15.03 -21.10 -12.55
CA LEU A 31 16.05 -20.08 -12.83
C LEU A 31 17.23 -20.67 -13.61
N GLU A 32 17.70 -21.87 -13.26
CA GLU A 32 18.75 -22.60 -13.98
C GLU A 32 18.33 -22.89 -15.43
N ARG A 33 17.10 -23.38 -15.65
CA ARG A 33 16.57 -23.64 -16.99
C ARG A 33 16.39 -22.34 -17.78
N SER A 34 15.90 -21.28 -17.15
CA SER A 34 15.73 -19.97 -17.77
C SER A 34 17.09 -19.44 -18.26
N ARG A 35 18.09 -19.47 -17.39
CA ARG A 35 19.47 -19.04 -17.72
C ARG A 35 20.09 -19.86 -18.84
N ALA A 36 19.94 -21.19 -18.79
CA ALA A 36 20.50 -22.09 -19.81
C ALA A 36 19.83 -21.92 -21.19
N SER A 37 18.51 -21.68 -21.21
CA SER A 37 17.75 -21.55 -22.46
C SER A 37 17.68 -20.11 -22.99
N GLY A 38 18.03 -19.11 -22.18
CA GLY A 38 17.83 -17.69 -22.50
C GLY A 38 16.35 -17.26 -22.52
N LYS A 39 15.43 -18.11 -22.02
CA LYS A 39 13.99 -17.80 -21.97
C LYS A 39 13.60 -17.26 -20.60
N PRO A 40 12.97 -16.07 -20.52
CA PRO A 40 12.52 -15.50 -19.23
C PRO A 40 11.40 -16.35 -18.61
N LEU A 41 11.35 -16.40 -17.29
CA LEU A 41 10.21 -16.92 -16.54
C LEU A 41 9.04 -15.97 -16.64
N THR A 42 7.81 -16.48 -16.58
CA THR A 42 6.57 -15.70 -16.48
C THR A 42 6.21 -15.52 -15.01
N ILE A 43 6.28 -14.28 -14.54
CA ILE A 43 5.99 -13.88 -13.16
C ILE A 43 4.63 -13.20 -13.12
N LYS A 44 3.69 -13.74 -12.38
CA LYS A 44 2.32 -13.24 -12.27
C LYS A 44 2.06 -12.64 -10.90
N THR A 45 1.34 -11.53 -10.88
CA THR A 45 0.73 -10.97 -9.67
C THR A 45 -0.65 -10.44 -10.01
N GLY A 46 -1.67 -10.89 -9.28
CA GLY A 46 -3.05 -10.42 -9.45
C GLY A 46 -3.40 -9.29 -8.49
N PHE A 47 -4.08 -8.28 -9.02
CA PHE A 47 -4.61 -7.16 -8.26
C PHE A 47 -6.09 -6.94 -8.61
N ASP A 48 -6.96 -7.09 -7.64
CA ASP A 48 -8.36 -6.68 -7.77
C ASP A 48 -8.46 -5.17 -7.60
N PRO A 49 -9.00 -4.43 -8.56
CA PRO A 49 -9.12 -2.98 -8.48
C PRO A 49 -10.29 -2.58 -7.56
N SER A 50 -10.16 -2.92 -6.27
CA SER A 50 -11.20 -2.72 -5.25
C SER A 50 -11.28 -1.28 -4.71
N SER A 51 -10.30 -0.43 -5.03
CA SER A 51 -10.25 0.99 -4.68
C SER A 51 -9.47 1.76 -5.76
N PRO A 52 -9.66 3.07 -5.92
CA PRO A 52 -9.06 3.79 -7.05
C PRO A 52 -7.54 3.97 -6.99
N ASP A 53 -6.88 3.85 -5.83
CA ASP A 53 -5.46 4.16 -5.73
C ASP A 53 -4.66 3.11 -4.97
N LEU A 54 -3.39 2.99 -5.37
CA LEU A 54 -2.37 2.21 -4.68
C LEU A 54 -1.77 3.01 -3.50
N HIS A 55 -1.33 2.30 -2.47
CA HIS A 55 -0.58 2.84 -1.34
C HIS A 55 0.72 2.03 -1.14
N LEU A 56 1.62 2.48 -0.26
CA LEU A 56 2.92 1.84 -0.05
C LEU A 56 2.82 0.33 0.27
N GLY A 57 1.74 -0.12 0.91
CA GLY A 57 1.52 -1.56 1.14
C GLY A 57 1.45 -2.38 -0.14
N HIS A 58 0.86 -1.84 -1.21
CA HIS A 58 0.84 -2.49 -2.53
C HIS A 58 2.22 -2.44 -3.20
N THR A 59 3.01 -1.39 -2.95
CA THR A 59 4.33 -1.25 -3.59
C THR A 59 5.33 -2.28 -3.09
N VAL A 60 5.15 -2.88 -1.90
CA VAL A 60 5.97 -4.02 -1.45
C VAL A 60 5.95 -5.14 -2.48
N LEU A 61 4.75 -5.50 -2.95
CA LEU A 61 4.56 -6.55 -3.94
C LEU A 61 5.06 -6.10 -5.34
N LEU A 62 4.81 -4.85 -5.71
CA LEU A 62 5.32 -4.28 -6.98
C LEU A 62 6.85 -4.24 -7.01
N ARG A 63 7.51 -3.95 -5.89
CA ARG A 63 8.98 -4.01 -5.79
C ARG A 63 9.50 -5.43 -5.94
N LYS A 64 8.79 -6.42 -5.41
CA LYS A 64 9.13 -7.81 -5.64
C LYS A 64 8.99 -8.20 -7.12
N MET A 65 7.96 -7.72 -7.81
CA MET A 65 7.86 -7.84 -9.28
C MET A 65 9.03 -7.14 -9.98
N LYS A 66 9.41 -5.95 -9.52
CA LYS A 66 10.55 -5.18 -10.05
C LYS A 66 11.86 -5.97 -9.95
N HIS A 67 12.10 -6.67 -8.84
CA HIS A 67 13.28 -7.54 -8.71
C HIS A 67 13.33 -8.58 -9.84
N PHE A 68 12.23 -9.25 -10.15
CA PHE A 68 12.17 -10.19 -11.29
C PHE A 68 12.35 -9.49 -12.63
N GLN A 69 11.78 -8.30 -12.78
CA GLN A 69 11.92 -7.50 -14.01
C GLN A 69 13.38 -7.10 -14.25
N ASP A 70 14.08 -6.62 -13.21
CA ASP A 70 15.49 -6.23 -13.27
C ASP A 70 16.44 -7.41 -13.55
N LEU A 71 16.02 -8.60 -13.13
CA LEU A 71 16.71 -9.85 -13.46
C LEU A 71 16.44 -10.32 -14.90
N GLY A 72 15.58 -9.63 -15.67
CA GLY A 72 15.27 -9.95 -17.07
C GLY A 72 14.12 -10.91 -17.28
N HIS A 73 13.31 -11.20 -16.24
CA HIS A 73 12.12 -12.04 -16.34
C HIS A 73 10.91 -11.25 -16.85
N ARG A 74 9.94 -11.97 -17.42
CA ARG A 74 8.70 -11.41 -17.94
C ARG A 74 7.71 -11.20 -16.81
N VAL A 75 7.46 -9.97 -16.39
CA VAL A 75 6.48 -9.65 -15.36
C VAL A 75 5.12 -9.35 -15.97
N VAL A 76 4.07 -9.93 -15.37
CA VAL A 76 2.69 -9.74 -15.77
C VAL A 76 1.90 -9.18 -14.58
N PHE A 77 1.48 -7.93 -14.73
CA PHE A 77 0.54 -7.31 -13.82
C PHE A 77 -0.87 -7.69 -14.25
N LEU A 78 -1.49 -8.60 -13.50
CA LEU A 78 -2.82 -9.11 -13.80
C LEU A 78 -3.87 -8.26 -13.10
N ILE A 79 -4.74 -7.65 -13.86
CA ILE A 79 -5.90 -6.93 -13.35
C ILE A 79 -7.05 -7.93 -13.19
N GLY A 80 -7.51 -8.09 -11.95
CA GLY A 80 -8.64 -8.94 -11.59
C GLY A 80 -9.97 -8.25 -11.87
N ASP A 81 -10.26 -7.98 -13.14
CA ASP A 81 -11.53 -7.34 -13.52
C ASP A 81 -12.72 -8.28 -13.42
N PHE A 82 -12.49 -9.59 -13.48
CA PHE A 82 -13.52 -10.60 -13.19
C PHE A 82 -13.58 -10.93 -11.68
N THR A 83 -12.43 -11.19 -11.07
CA THR A 83 -12.32 -11.52 -9.63
C THR A 83 -12.76 -10.36 -8.75
N GLY A 84 -12.50 -9.12 -9.15
CA GLY A 84 -12.95 -7.91 -8.45
C GLY A 84 -14.47 -7.79 -8.32
N MET A 85 -15.24 -8.37 -9.27
CA MET A 85 -16.70 -8.44 -9.16
C MET A 85 -17.17 -9.48 -8.13
N ILE A 86 -16.39 -10.54 -7.89
CA ILE A 86 -16.66 -11.52 -6.83
C ILE A 86 -16.33 -10.91 -5.47
N GLY A 87 -15.15 -10.25 -5.38
CA GLY A 87 -14.59 -9.69 -4.18
C GLY A 87 -13.84 -10.72 -3.33
N ASP A 88 -12.55 -10.45 -3.09
CA ASP A 88 -11.70 -11.32 -2.27
C ASP A 88 -12.20 -11.41 -0.82
N PRO A 89 -12.57 -12.59 -0.31
CA PRO A 89 -13.01 -12.78 1.06
C PRO A 89 -11.87 -12.76 2.09
N THR A 90 -10.60 -12.74 1.66
CA THR A 90 -9.41 -12.84 2.51
C THR A 90 -9.43 -11.86 3.68
N GLY A 91 -9.34 -12.38 4.92
CA GLY A 91 -9.24 -11.60 6.14
C GLY A 91 -10.49 -10.75 6.46
N LYS A 92 -11.64 -11.05 5.87
CA LYS A 92 -12.88 -10.31 6.10
C LYS A 92 -13.80 -11.03 7.09
N LYS A 93 -14.38 -10.26 8.00
CA LYS A 93 -15.38 -10.76 8.97
C LYS A 93 -16.79 -10.85 8.37
N THR A 94 -17.01 -10.17 7.23
CA THR A 94 -18.29 -10.11 6.49
C THR A 94 -18.00 -10.09 5.01
N SER A 95 -18.98 -10.47 4.18
CA SER A 95 -18.88 -10.39 2.71
C SER A 95 -18.63 -8.96 2.24
N ARG A 96 -17.80 -8.79 1.20
CA ARG A 96 -17.61 -7.48 0.57
C ARG A 96 -18.82 -7.14 -0.31
N PRO A 97 -19.18 -5.85 -0.41
CA PRO A 97 -20.08 -5.40 -1.48
C PRO A 97 -19.44 -5.73 -2.84
N GLN A 98 -20.24 -6.27 -3.74
CA GLN A 98 -19.82 -6.52 -5.11
C GLN A 98 -19.69 -5.19 -5.86
N LEU A 99 -18.60 -5.02 -6.61
CA LEU A 99 -18.43 -3.87 -7.49
C LEU A 99 -19.11 -4.13 -8.83
N THR A 100 -19.61 -3.08 -9.46
CA THR A 100 -20.06 -3.17 -10.85
C THR A 100 -18.87 -3.25 -11.79
N ARG A 101 -19.10 -3.76 -13.00
CA ARG A 101 -18.05 -3.84 -14.02
C ARG A 101 -17.46 -2.47 -14.36
N GLU A 102 -18.30 -1.44 -14.41
CA GLU A 102 -17.88 -0.06 -14.69
C GLU A 102 -16.97 0.47 -13.59
N GLN A 103 -17.30 0.20 -12.32
CA GLN A 103 -16.46 0.59 -11.18
C GLN A 103 -15.11 -0.12 -11.21
N VAL A 104 -15.10 -1.42 -11.51
CA VAL A 104 -13.86 -2.20 -11.62
C VAL A 104 -12.98 -1.67 -12.74
N LEU A 105 -13.53 -1.36 -13.91
CA LEU A 105 -12.77 -0.83 -15.05
C LEU A 105 -12.21 0.57 -14.76
N ALA A 106 -12.99 1.46 -14.15
CA ALA A 106 -12.54 2.79 -13.77
C ALA A 106 -11.35 2.72 -12.77
N ASN A 107 -11.43 1.85 -11.77
CA ASN A 107 -10.33 1.63 -10.83
C ASN A 107 -9.10 1.01 -11.53
N ALA A 108 -9.32 0.09 -12.48
CA ALA A 108 -8.25 -0.57 -13.24
C ALA A 108 -7.39 0.42 -14.03
N GLU A 109 -7.99 1.45 -14.63
CA GLU A 109 -7.26 2.51 -15.34
C GLU A 109 -6.32 3.26 -14.39
N THR A 110 -6.76 3.54 -13.16
CA THR A 110 -5.93 4.19 -12.16
C THR A 110 -4.77 3.28 -11.73
N TYR A 111 -5.03 2.00 -11.48
CA TYR A 111 -3.99 1.03 -11.15
C TYR A 111 -2.94 0.92 -12.27
N GLN A 112 -3.39 0.82 -13.53
CA GLN A 112 -2.48 0.75 -14.67
C GLN A 112 -1.58 1.99 -14.78
N ARG A 113 -2.08 3.18 -14.45
CA ARG A 113 -1.27 4.39 -14.42
C ARG A 113 -0.26 4.37 -13.28
N GLN A 114 -0.69 3.99 -12.08
CA GLN A 114 0.12 4.05 -10.86
C GLN A 114 1.17 2.96 -10.77
N VAL A 115 0.93 1.76 -11.34
CA VAL A 115 1.91 0.66 -11.33
C VAL A 115 3.22 1.04 -12.02
N PHE A 116 3.17 1.90 -13.04
CA PHE A 116 4.34 2.38 -13.75
C PHE A 116 5.16 3.44 -13.00
N LYS A 117 4.78 3.80 -11.78
CA LYS A 117 5.68 4.51 -10.87
C LYS A 117 6.73 3.59 -10.24
N VAL A 118 6.51 2.27 -10.29
CA VAL A 118 7.44 1.25 -9.74
C VAL A 118 7.99 0.34 -10.82
N LEU A 119 7.14 -0.14 -11.73
CA LEU A 119 7.54 -1.05 -12.80
C LEU A 119 7.88 -0.30 -14.08
N ASP A 120 8.83 -0.86 -14.85
CA ASP A 120 9.14 -0.37 -16.18
C ASP A 120 7.97 -0.63 -17.14
N ARG A 121 7.50 0.43 -17.80
CA ARG A 121 6.36 0.39 -18.72
C ARG A 121 6.63 -0.45 -19.97
N GLU A 122 7.85 -0.42 -20.48
CA GLU A 122 8.23 -1.08 -21.75
C GLU A 122 8.25 -2.60 -21.60
N THR A 123 8.56 -3.08 -20.41
CA THR A 123 8.78 -4.51 -20.13
C THR A 123 7.70 -5.15 -19.26
N THR A 124 6.72 -4.37 -18.80
CA THR A 124 5.57 -4.88 -18.01
C THR A 124 4.42 -5.24 -18.92
N VAL A 125 3.91 -6.45 -18.79
CA VAL A 125 2.69 -6.90 -19.49
C VAL A 125 1.48 -6.67 -18.60
N ILE A 126 0.49 -5.94 -19.09
CA ILE A 126 -0.82 -5.81 -18.43
C ILE A 126 -1.78 -6.84 -19.02
N GLN A 127 -2.45 -7.63 -18.19
CA GLN A 127 -3.49 -8.57 -18.61
C GLN A 127 -4.73 -8.43 -17.72
N TYR A 128 -5.88 -8.85 -18.27
CA TYR A 128 -7.17 -8.84 -17.58
C TYR A 128 -7.71 -10.26 -17.49
N ASN A 129 -8.08 -10.72 -16.31
CA ASN A 129 -8.50 -12.11 -16.14
C ASN A 129 -9.89 -12.41 -16.74
N SER A 130 -10.71 -11.41 -17.02
CA SER A 130 -11.93 -11.60 -17.80
C SER A 130 -11.68 -12.21 -19.19
N THR A 131 -10.47 -12.06 -19.74
CA THR A 131 -10.07 -12.61 -21.04
C THR A 131 -10.24 -14.12 -21.12
N TRP A 132 -9.98 -14.84 -20.05
CA TRP A 132 -10.12 -16.31 -19.99
C TRP A 132 -11.25 -16.77 -19.05
N LEU A 133 -11.63 -15.97 -18.03
CA LEU A 133 -12.69 -16.34 -17.10
C LEU A 133 -14.08 -16.12 -17.70
N SER A 134 -14.31 -15.04 -18.45
CA SER A 134 -15.63 -14.80 -19.07
C SER A 134 -16.01 -15.88 -20.11
N PRO A 135 -15.09 -16.37 -20.98
CA PRO A 135 -15.41 -17.45 -21.91
C PRO A 135 -15.70 -18.81 -21.28
N LEU A 136 -15.31 -19.06 -20.00
CA LEU A 136 -15.63 -20.32 -19.34
C LEU A 136 -17.13 -20.61 -19.29
N GLY A 137 -17.94 -19.57 -19.14
CA GLY A 137 -19.38 -19.71 -19.00
C GLY A 137 -19.80 -20.56 -17.80
N ALA A 138 -21.08 -20.88 -17.71
CA ALA A 138 -21.62 -21.68 -16.60
C ALA A 138 -21.02 -23.09 -16.54
N GLU A 139 -20.86 -23.74 -17.69
CA GLU A 139 -20.30 -25.11 -17.78
C GLU A 139 -18.84 -25.14 -17.30
N GLY A 140 -18.01 -24.20 -17.75
CA GLY A 140 -16.61 -24.10 -17.31
C GLY A 140 -16.49 -23.81 -15.81
N MET A 141 -17.35 -22.97 -15.26
CA MET A 141 -17.39 -22.68 -13.82
C MET A 141 -17.78 -23.91 -12.99
N VAL A 142 -18.76 -24.71 -13.46
CA VAL A 142 -19.12 -26.00 -12.80
C VAL A 142 -17.95 -26.98 -12.84
N ARG A 143 -17.28 -27.10 -13.98
CA ARG A 143 -16.10 -27.96 -14.11
C ARG A 143 -14.96 -27.52 -13.20
N LEU A 144 -14.71 -26.19 -13.10
CA LEU A 144 -13.70 -25.65 -12.22
C LEU A 144 -14.04 -25.89 -10.74
N ALA A 145 -15.30 -25.65 -10.34
CA ALA A 145 -15.76 -25.92 -8.97
C ALA A 145 -15.67 -27.41 -8.60
N GLY A 146 -15.88 -28.31 -9.56
CA GLY A 146 -15.75 -29.77 -9.35
C GLY A 146 -14.33 -30.26 -9.10
N ARG A 147 -13.30 -29.44 -9.33
CA ARG A 147 -11.88 -29.79 -9.11
C ARG A 147 -11.41 -29.59 -7.67
N TYR A 148 -12.21 -28.99 -6.80
CA TYR A 148 -11.84 -28.70 -5.43
C TYR A 148 -12.95 -29.06 -4.46
N THR A 149 -12.62 -29.74 -3.36
CA THR A 149 -13.64 -30.17 -2.40
C THR A 149 -13.99 -29.04 -1.43
N LEU A 150 -15.23 -28.99 -0.96
CA LEU A 150 -15.65 -28.05 0.10
C LEU A 150 -14.79 -28.24 1.36
N ALA A 151 -14.42 -29.49 1.71
CA ALA A 151 -13.59 -29.73 2.88
C ALA A 151 -12.24 -29.01 2.79
N ARG A 152 -11.56 -29.07 1.63
CA ARG A 152 -10.31 -28.32 1.40
C ARG A 152 -10.54 -26.80 1.37
N MET A 153 -11.65 -26.34 0.80
CA MET A 153 -11.98 -24.91 0.81
C MET A 153 -12.16 -24.38 2.23
N MET A 154 -12.69 -25.20 3.14
CA MET A 154 -12.90 -24.87 4.56
C MET A 154 -11.64 -24.96 5.41
N GLU A 155 -10.48 -25.37 4.85
CA GLU A 155 -9.17 -25.26 5.53
C GLU A 155 -8.72 -23.79 5.63
N ARG A 156 -9.28 -22.92 4.82
CA ARG A 156 -9.01 -21.49 4.87
C ARG A 156 -9.53 -20.89 6.18
N ASP A 157 -8.66 -20.21 6.93
CA ASP A 157 -8.92 -19.78 8.31
C ASP A 157 -10.14 -18.86 8.46
N ASP A 158 -10.34 -17.93 7.52
CA ASP A 158 -11.47 -17.00 7.57
C ASP A 158 -12.81 -17.72 7.29
N PHE A 159 -12.86 -18.67 6.36
CA PHE A 159 -14.06 -19.48 6.15
C PHE A 159 -14.34 -20.36 7.36
N ARG A 160 -13.32 -21.06 7.88
CA ARG A 160 -13.47 -21.90 9.07
C ARG A 160 -13.99 -21.11 10.27
N THR A 161 -13.42 -19.93 10.52
CA THR A 161 -13.83 -19.06 11.63
C THR A 161 -15.24 -18.54 11.43
N ARG A 162 -15.58 -18.02 10.24
CA ARG A 162 -16.94 -17.53 9.96
C ARG A 162 -17.97 -18.63 10.04
N PHE A 163 -17.67 -19.84 9.57
CA PHE A 163 -18.54 -20.99 9.67
C PHE A 163 -18.79 -21.40 11.13
N ALA A 164 -17.73 -21.49 11.94
CA ALA A 164 -17.83 -21.81 13.36
C ALA A 164 -18.62 -20.74 14.14
N ASP A 165 -18.49 -19.46 13.78
CA ASP A 165 -19.22 -18.34 14.37
C ASP A 165 -20.68 -18.22 13.88
N GLY A 166 -21.15 -19.09 12.98
CA GLY A 166 -22.47 -18.99 12.37
C GLY A 166 -22.65 -17.75 11.46
N LYS A 167 -21.55 -17.14 11.01
CA LYS A 167 -21.57 -15.97 10.09
C LYS A 167 -21.81 -16.41 8.66
N PRO A 168 -22.54 -15.62 7.85
CA PRO A 168 -22.86 -15.99 6.48
C PRO A 168 -21.60 -16.11 5.63
N ILE A 169 -21.53 -17.15 4.81
CA ILE A 169 -20.59 -17.35 3.72
C ILE A 169 -21.40 -17.54 2.46
N HIS A 170 -21.27 -16.64 1.49
CA HIS A 170 -22.00 -16.75 0.23
C HIS A 170 -21.27 -17.68 -0.74
N LEU A 171 -22.00 -18.43 -1.56
CA LEU A 171 -21.43 -19.42 -2.48
C LEU A 171 -20.40 -18.83 -3.46
N HIS A 172 -20.59 -17.59 -3.91
CA HIS A 172 -19.62 -16.95 -4.81
C HIS A 172 -18.26 -16.72 -4.14
N GLU A 173 -18.21 -16.53 -2.81
CA GLU A 173 -16.96 -16.38 -2.07
C GLU A 173 -16.10 -17.65 -2.14
N LEU A 174 -16.73 -18.82 -2.18
CA LEU A 174 -16.04 -20.11 -2.32
C LEU A 174 -15.44 -20.31 -3.72
N LEU A 175 -15.95 -19.59 -4.73
CA LEU A 175 -15.40 -19.63 -6.08
C LEU A 175 -14.16 -18.76 -6.25
N TYR A 176 -13.98 -17.73 -5.40
CA TYR A 176 -12.88 -16.78 -5.54
C TYR A 176 -11.50 -17.44 -5.60
N PRO A 177 -11.10 -18.35 -4.66
CA PRO A 177 -9.80 -19.00 -4.73
C PRO A 177 -9.60 -19.85 -6.01
N LEU A 178 -10.68 -20.43 -6.53
CA LEU A 178 -10.63 -21.25 -7.73
C LEU A 178 -10.40 -20.41 -8.99
N VAL A 179 -11.08 -19.27 -9.12
CA VAL A 179 -10.94 -18.40 -10.30
C VAL A 179 -9.57 -17.69 -10.26
N GLN A 180 -9.09 -17.27 -9.09
CA GLN A 180 -7.73 -16.76 -8.93
C GLN A 180 -6.69 -17.83 -9.26
N GLY A 181 -6.88 -19.06 -8.78
CA GLY A 181 -5.99 -20.18 -9.09
C GLY A 181 -5.96 -20.53 -10.57
N TYR A 182 -7.11 -20.42 -11.25
CA TYR A 182 -7.20 -20.66 -12.69
C TYR A 182 -6.45 -19.63 -13.52
N ASP A 183 -6.24 -18.42 -13.04
CA ASP A 183 -5.39 -17.42 -13.68
C ASP A 183 -3.97 -17.98 -13.93
N SER A 184 -3.39 -18.70 -12.95
CA SER A 184 -2.06 -19.29 -13.08
C SER A 184 -2.03 -20.42 -14.11
N VAL A 185 -3.13 -21.17 -14.23
CA VAL A 185 -3.31 -22.19 -15.29
C VAL A 185 -3.37 -21.54 -16.66
N ALA A 186 -4.24 -20.54 -16.84
CA ALA A 186 -4.44 -19.86 -18.11
C ALA A 186 -3.19 -19.15 -18.60
N MET A 187 -2.41 -18.57 -17.70
CA MET A 187 -1.18 -17.85 -18.01
C MET A 187 0.05 -18.76 -18.08
N GLN A 188 -0.04 -20.04 -17.67
CA GLN A 188 1.12 -20.93 -17.52
C GLN A 188 2.22 -20.26 -16.69
N ALA A 189 1.84 -19.69 -15.55
CA ALA A 189 2.74 -18.93 -14.71
C ALA A 189 3.88 -19.79 -14.15
N ASP A 190 5.12 -19.28 -14.20
CA ASP A 190 6.27 -19.93 -13.55
C ASP A 190 6.37 -19.58 -12.07
N VAL A 191 6.07 -18.33 -11.74
CA VAL A 191 6.08 -17.81 -10.37
C VAL A 191 4.83 -16.94 -10.16
N GLU A 192 4.19 -17.12 -9.03
CA GLU A 192 3.08 -16.27 -8.58
C GLU A 192 3.46 -15.57 -7.29
N LEU A 193 3.30 -14.23 -7.29
CA LEU A 193 3.59 -13.38 -6.15
C LEU A 193 2.29 -12.93 -5.49
N GLY A 194 2.31 -12.82 -4.16
CA GLY A 194 1.17 -12.29 -3.40
C GLY A 194 1.56 -11.81 -2.01
N GLY A 195 0.64 -11.17 -1.31
CA GLY A 195 0.75 -10.93 0.13
C GLY A 195 0.66 -12.27 0.89
N HIS A 196 1.25 -12.34 2.08
CA HIS A 196 1.18 -13.56 2.90
C HIS A 196 -0.26 -13.98 3.22
N ASP A 197 -1.18 -13.04 3.29
CA ASP A 197 -2.61 -13.30 3.48
C ASP A 197 -3.26 -14.03 2.28
N GLN A 198 -2.60 -14.07 1.12
CA GLN A 198 -3.07 -14.74 -0.09
C GLN A 198 -2.58 -16.18 -0.23
N ILE A 199 -1.74 -16.68 0.70
CA ILE A 199 -1.05 -17.97 0.57
C ILE A 199 -2.00 -19.11 0.20
N PHE A 200 -3.19 -19.18 0.80
CA PHE A 200 -4.17 -20.21 0.49
C PHE A 200 -4.61 -20.16 -0.99
N ASN A 201 -4.98 -19.00 -1.48
CA ASN A 201 -5.43 -18.82 -2.86
C ASN A 201 -4.32 -19.18 -3.87
N LEU A 202 -3.07 -18.79 -3.54
CA LEU A 202 -1.90 -19.11 -4.37
C LEU A 202 -1.64 -20.62 -4.43
N LEU A 203 -1.82 -21.33 -3.32
CA LEU A 203 -1.68 -22.79 -3.26
C LEU A 203 -2.79 -23.52 -4.03
N VAL A 204 -4.02 -22.98 -4.07
CA VAL A 204 -5.08 -23.49 -4.94
C VAL A 204 -4.64 -23.46 -6.41
N GLY A 205 -3.97 -22.39 -6.84
CA GLY A 205 -3.40 -22.31 -8.20
C GLY A 205 -2.39 -23.43 -8.48
N ARG A 206 -1.51 -23.75 -7.51
CA ARG A 206 -0.57 -24.88 -7.63
C ARG A 206 -1.28 -26.21 -7.80
N ASP A 207 -2.34 -26.44 -7.02
CA ASP A 207 -3.11 -27.67 -7.08
C ASP A 207 -3.82 -27.81 -8.43
N LEU A 208 -4.43 -26.74 -8.93
CA LEU A 208 -5.10 -26.73 -10.24
C LEU A 208 -4.11 -26.97 -11.40
N MET A 209 -2.91 -26.39 -11.34
CA MET A 209 -1.87 -26.63 -12.36
C MET A 209 -1.42 -28.10 -12.34
N LYS A 210 -1.15 -28.67 -11.16
CA LYS A 210 -0.77 -30.11 -11.03
C LYS A 210 -1.85 -31.04 -11.58
N GLU A 211 -3.12 -30.77 -11.25
CA GLU A 211 -4.24 -31.58 -11.73
C GLU A 211 -4.35 -31.59 -13.25
N GLN A 212 -3.94 -30.47 -13.90
CA GLN A 212 -3.88 -30.37 -15.35
C GLN A 212 -2.58 -30.92 -15.97
N GLY A 213 -1.72 -31.56 -15.18
CA GLY A 213 -0.44 -32.11 -15.66
C GLY A 213 0.62 -31.04 -15.96
N MET A 214 0.42 -29.80 -15.48
CA MET A 214 1.36 -28.70 -15.66
C MET A 214 2.39 -28.68 -14.53
N GLU A 215 3.60 -28.18 -14.82
CA GLU A 215 4.55 -27.84 -13.75
C GLU A 215 3.97 -26.68 -12.94
N PRO A 216 3.76 -26.83 -11.62
CA PRO A 216 3.11 -25.80 -10.83
C PRO A 216 3.98 -24.56 -10.70
N GLN A 217 3.34 -23.40 -10.57
CA GLN A 217 4.04 -22.14 -10.29
C GLN A 217 4.73 -22.22 -8.92
N VAL A 218 5.86 -21.56 -8.79
CA VAL A 218 6.45 -21.25 -7.49
C VAL A 218 5.63 -20.13 -6.85
N VAL A 219 5.28 -20.29 -5.58
CA VAL A 219 4.60 -19.27 -4.80
C VAL A 219 5.62 -18.53 -3.94
N LEU A 220 5.66 -17.21 -4.07
CA LEU A 220 6.46 -16.34 -3.22
C LEU A 220 5.56 -15.27 -2.61
N THR A 221 5.54 -15.19 -1.28
CA THR A 221 4.75 -14.18 -0.57
C THR A 221 5.62 -13.14 0.09
N VAL A 222 5.06 -11.93 0.23
CA VAL A 222 5.64 -10.82 0.96
C VAL A 222 4.77 -10.47 2.17
N PRO A 223 5.35 -9.90 3.24
CA PRO A 223 4.57 -9.50 4.40
C PRO A 223 3.62 -8.36 4.07
N LEU A 224 2.56 -8.23 4.86
CA LEU A 224 1.70 -7.06 4.83
C LEU A 224 2.41 -5.89 5.51
N LEU A 225 2.53 -4.77 4.82
CA LEU A 225 3.13 -3.56 5.39
C LEU A 225 2.21 -2.99 6.47
N LEU A 226 2.74 -2.76 7.67
CA LEU A 226 2.02 -2.02 8.70
C LEU A 226 1.87 -0.54 8.30
N GLY A 227 0.75 0.05 8.67
CA GLY A 227 0.46 1.46 8.41
C GLY A 227 1.27 2.41 9.28
N THR A 228 1.00 3.70 9.14
CA THR A 228 1.70 4.76 9.89
C THR A 228 1.50 4.68 11.41
N ASP A 229 0.48 3.96 11.87
CA ASP A 229 0.21 3.65 13.29
C ASP A 229 1.16 2.58 13.87
N GLY A 230 1.81 1.78 13.01
CA GLY A 230 2.73 0.70 13.40
C GLY A 230 2.04 -0.52 14.01
N VAL A 231 0.73 -0.65 13.91
CA VAL A 231 -0.07 -1.72 14.53
C VAL A 231 -0.89 -2.48 13.51
N GLU A 232 -1.73 -1.77 12.76
CA GLU A 232 -2.62 -2.38 11.79
C GLU A 232 -1.97 -2.38 10.39
N LYS A 233 -2.36 -3.36 9.57
CA LYS A 233 -1.92 -3.34 8.17
C LYS A 233 -2.31 -2.05 7.48
N MET A 234 -1.46 -1.54 6.61
CA MET A 234 -1.71 -0.33 5.86
C MET A 234 -3.01 -0.43 5.06
N SER A 235 -3.93 0.49 5.30
CA SER A 235 -5.22 0.53 4.62
C SER A 235 -5.78 1.96 4.60
N LYS A 236 -6.35 2.38 3.47
CA LYS A 236 -7.04 3.67 3.36
C LYS A 236 -8.21 3.80 4.32
N SER A 237 -9.00 2.72 4.49
CA SER A 237 -10.16 2.71 5.39
C SER A 237 -9.80 2.90 6.87
N LEU A 238 -8.54 2.63 7.25
CA LEU A 238 -8.03 2.84 8.60
C LEU A 238 -7.34 4.21 8.77
N GLY A 239 -7.19 4.98 7.70
CA GLY A 239 -6.54 6.29 7.75
C GLY A 239 -5.03 6.23 8.04
N ASN A 240 -4.41 5.04 7.95
CA ASN A 240 -3.00 4.79 8.24
C ASN A 240 -2.15 4.55 6.98
N ALA A 241 -2.67 4.94 5.80
CA ALA A 241 -2.01 4.71 4.52
C ALA A 241 -1.28 5.95 4.00
N ILE A 242 -0.20 5.69 3.23
CA ILE A 242 0.45 6.67 2.35
C ILE A 242 0.15 6.23 0.92
N ALA A 243 -0.57 7.06 0.16
CA ALA A 243 -0.87 6.77 -1.24
C ALA A 243 0.33 7.10 -2.13
N VAL A 244 0.48 6.41 -3.27
CA VAL A 244 1.55 6.69 -4.23
C VAL A 244 1.35 8.02 -4.97
N GLU A 245 0.15 8.61 -4.87
CA GLU A 245 -0.21 9.92 -5.43
C GLU A 245 -0.25 11.03 -4.36
N ASP A 246 0.04 10.72 -3.09
CA ASP A 246 0.15 11.75 -2.04
C ASP A 246 1.25 12.75 -2.44
N SER A 247 1.09 14.00 -2.04
CA SER A 247 2.10 15.04 -2.29
C SER A 247 3.44 14.69 -1.64
N PRO A 248 4.56 15.23 -2.15
CA PRO A 248 5.89 15.04 -1.55
C PRO A 248 5.91 15.34 -0.04
N GLN A 249 5.25 16.42 0.37
CA GLN A 249 5.14 16.86 1.76
C GLN A 249 4.37 15.87 2.62
N GLU A 250 3.27 15.31 2.08
CA GLU A 250 2.47 14.30 2.79
C GLU A 250 3.21 12.99 2.94
N ILE A 251 3.85 12.48 1.86
CA ILE A 251 4.68 11.27 1.93
C ILE A 251 5.77 11.45 2.96
N TYR A 252 6.51 12.58 2.89
CA TYR A 252 7.60 12.87 3.82
C TYR A 252 7.08 12.96 5.27
N GLY A 253 6.09 13.80 5.53
CA GLY A 253 5.54 14.04 6.87
C GLY A 253 4.92 12.79 7.50
N LYS A 254 4.17 11.99 6.73
CA LYS A 254 3.60 10.71 7.18
C LYS A 254 4.71 9.70 7.49
N THR A 255 5.76 9.61 6.67
CA THR A 255 6.92 8.75 6.92
C THR A 255 7.66 9.17 8.20
N MET A 256 7.87 10.47 8.41
CA MET A 256 8.49 10.97 9.65
C MET A 256 7.67 10.67 10.90
N SER A 257 6.37 10.38 10.77
CA SER A 257 5.48 10.12 11.90
C SER A 257 5.44 8.67 12.37
N ILE A 258 6.00 7.72 11.61
CA ILE A 258 5.98 6.30 12.00
C ILE A 258 6.83 6.05 13.26
N PRO A 259 6.55 5.00 14.05
CA PRO A 259 7.42 4.56 15.13
C PRO A 259 8.83 4.23 14.63
N ASP A 260 9.86 4.51 15.44
CA ASP A 260 11.27 4.23 15.06
C ASP A 260 11.52 2.73 14.83
N THR A 261 10.80 1.86 15.52
CA THR A 261 10.90 0.42 15.33
C THR A 261 10.38 -0.01 13.96
N LEU A 262 9.34 0.64 13.43
CA LEU A 262 8.72 0.32 12.16
C LEU A 262 9.57 0.71 10.95
N MET A 263 10.44 1.73 11.09
CA MET A 263 11.22 2.24 9.95
C MET A 263 12.11 1.17 9.32
N TRP A 264 12.56 0.15 10.09
CA TRP A 264 13.43 -0.90 9.59
C TRP A 264 12.72 -1.87 8.65
N ASP A 265 11.46 -2.20 8.95
CA ASP A 265 10.63 -3.01 8.06
C ASP A 265 10.31 -2.23 6.78
N TRP A 266 10.04 -0.93 6.89
CA TRP A 266 9.84 -0.08 5.73
C TRP A 266 11.09 0.05 4.87
N TYR A 267 12.28 0.17 5.48
CA TYR A 267 13.54 0.12 4.72
C TYR A 267 13.70 -1.20 3.97
N LEU A 268 13.49 -2.32 4.65
CA LEU A 268 13.65 -3.65 4.04
C LEU A 268 12.69 -3.87 2.87
N LEU A 269 11.45 -3.43 3.02
CA LEU A 269 10.36 -3.76 2.08
C LEU A 269 10.15 -2.70 0.98
N LEU A 270 10.52 -1.45 1.25
CA LEU A 270 10.23 -0.32 0.36
C LEU A 270 11.49 0.31 -0.27
N THR A 271 12.68 -0.20 0.02
CA THR A 271 13.92 0.36 -0.55
C THR A 271 14.87 -0.74 -1.02
N GLU A 272 15.84 -0.35 -1.84
CA GLU A 272 16.90 -1.25 -2.32
C GLU A 272 18.16 -1.24 -1.43
N VAL A 273 18.10 -0.62 -0.23
CA VAL A 273 19.25 -0.58 0.70
C VAL A 273 19.62 -2.02 1.11
N PRO A 274 20.87 -2.45 0.92
CA PRO A 274 21.28 -3.82 1.23
C PRO A 274 21.02 -4.20 2.69
N THR A 275 20.63 -5.44 2.94
CA THR A 275 20.32 -5.94 4.30
C THR A 275 21.51 -5.77 5.25
N ALA A 276 22.74 -6.01 4.78
CA ALA A 276 23.95 -5.80 5.59
C ALA A 276 24.12 -4.34 6.03
N GLU A 277 23.78 -3.39 5.16
CA GLU A 277 23.79 -1.96 5.50
C GLU A 277 22.71 -1.62 6.52
N LEU A 278 21.51 -2.19 6.37
CA LEU A 278 20.41 -2.00 7.34
C LEU A 278 20.80 -2.51 8.73
N GLU A 279 21.41 -3.68 8.82
CA GLU A 279 21.87 -4.24 10.10
C GLU A 279 22.99 -3.35 10.73
N SER A 280 23.92 -2.85 9.92
CA SER A 280 24.93 -1.90 10.39
C SER A 280 24.31 -0.62 10.94
N ARG A 281 23.31 -0.06 10.23
CA ARG A 281 22.60 1.15 10.68
C ARG A 281 21.79 0.91 11.97
N LYS A 282 21.13 -0.26 12.10
CA LYS A 282 20.44 -0.66 13.33
C LYS A 282 21.41 -0.70 14.52
N GLN A 283 22.58 -1.28 14.34
CA GLN A 283 23.62 -1.32 15.37
C GLN A 283 24.09 0.09 15.76
N GLN A 284 24.38 0.95 14.78
CA GLN A 284 24.77 2.34 15.03
C GLN A 284 23.72 3.13 15.81
N VAL A 285 22.43 2.90 15.51
CA VAL A 285 21.33 3.52 16.27
C VAL A 285 21.26 2.98 17.69
N ALA A 286 21.44 1.67 17.89
CA ALA A 286 21.46 1.06 19.22
C ALA A 286 22.62 1.54 20.08
N GLU A 287 23.80 1.79 19.48
CA GLU A 287 24.99 2.32 20.12
C GLU A 287 24.95 3.85 20.33
N GLY A 288 23.96 4.54 19.77
CA GLY A 288 23.79 5.99 19.86
C GLY A 288 24.71 6.81 18.95
N SER A 289 25.48 6.16 18.06
CA SER A 289 26.36 6.84 17.10
C SER A 289 25.58 7.41 15.88
N LEU A 290 24.37 6.89 15.61
CA LEU A 290 23.47 7.39 14.58
C LEU A 290 22.10 7.70 15.19
N HIS A 291 21.60 8.94 14.97
CA HIS A 291 20.31 9.33 15.51
C HIS A 291 19.14 8.77 14.65
N PRO A 292 18.11 8.10 15.24
CA PRO A 292 17.00 7.51 14.49
C PRO A 292 16.24 8.52 13.62
N LYS A 293 16.16 9.79 14.03
CA LYS A 293 15.56 10.88 13.20
C LYS A 293 16.25 10.96 11.83
N ASN A 294 17.59 10.91 11.79
CA ASN A 294 18.35 11.05 10.54
C ASN A 294 18.09 9.86 9.60
N VAL A 295 18.03 8.65 10.17
CA VAL A 295 17.70 7.43 9.42
C VAL A 295 16.30 7.54 8.82
N LYS A 296 15.34 8.01 9.62
CA LYS A 296 13.95 8.18 9.16
C LYS A 296 13.81 9.28 8.10
N GLN A 297 14.57 10.37 8.23
CA GLN A 297 14.62 11.43 7.19
C GLN A 297 15.13 10.90 5.86
N GLU A 298 16.18 10.07 5.90
CA GLU A 298 16.68 9.44 4.67
C GLU A 298 15.66 8.48 4.06
N LEU A 299 14.95 7.68 4.88
CA LEU A 299 13.84 6.85 4.40
C LEU A 299 12.76 7.70 3.73
N ALA A 300 12.34 8.79 4.37
CA ALA A 300 11.33 9.68 3.85
C ALA A 300 11.75 10.31 2.51
N LYS A 301 13.02 10.76 2.39
CA LYS A 301 13.56 11.27 1.12
C LYS A 301 13.53 10.20 0.03
N ARG A 302 13.94 8.96 0.32
CA ARG A 302 13.91 7.85 -0.64
C ARG A 302 12.49 7.58 -1.14
N LEU A 303 11.52 7.51 -0.23
CA LEU A 303 10.13 7.25 -0.60
C LEU A 303 9.53 8.40 -1.45
N VAL A 304 9.86 9.65 -1.14
CA VAL A 304 9.44 10.77 -2.00
C VAL A 304 10.14 10.70 -3.37
N ALA A 305 11.44 10.43 -3.40
CA ALA A 305 12.20 10.36 -4.64
C ALA A 305 11.67 9.27 -5.60
N ASP A 306 11.25 8.14 -5.06
CA ASP A 306 10.67 7.02 -5.85
C ASP A 306 9.42 7.43 -6.65
N PHE A 307 8.61 8.36 -6.14
CA PHE A 307 7.33 8.74 -6.76
C PHE A 307 7.35 10.11 -7.42
N HIS A 308 8.24 11.02 -6.98
CA HIS A 308 8.27 12.42 -7.38
C HIS A 308 9.65 12.92 -7.81
N GLY A 309 10.71 12.09 -7.69
CA GLY A 309 12.08 12.44 -8.04
C GLY A 309 12.86 13.14 -6.92
N ASP A 310 14.18 13.20 -7.09
CA ASP A 310 15.13 13.69 -6.07
C ASP A 310 14.89 15.16 -5.70
N SER A 311 14.62 16.02 -6.67
CA SER A 311 14.36 17.45 -6.41
C SER A 311 13.16 17.69 -5.49
N ALA A 312 12.08 16.91 -5.67
CA ALA A 312 10.89 16.98 -4.81
C ALA A 312 11.18 16.43 -3.40
N ALA A 313 12.04 15.41 -3.31
CA ALA A 313 12.47 14.85 -2.03
C ALA A 313 13.30 15.84 -1.22
N ASP A 314 14.22 16.55 -1.86
CA ASP A 314 15.01 17.60 -1.21
C ASP A 314 14.14 18.76 -0.74
N ALA A 315 13.24 19.25 -1.59
CA ALA A 315 12.30 20.32 -1.24
C ALA A 315 11.39 19.92 -0.06
N ALA A 316 10.86 18.70 -0.05
CA ALA A 316 10.03 18.21 1.06
C ALA A 316 10.82 18.08 2.37
N HIS A 317 12.09 17.67 2.29
CA HIS A 317 12.99 17.64 3.45
C HIS A 317 13.28 19.04 4.00
N GLU A 318 13.65 19.98 3.15
CA GLU A 318 13.94 21.37 3.55
C GLU A 318 12.71 22.02 4.18
N GLU A 319 11.53 21.84 3.59
CA GLU A 319 10.30 22.33 4.16
C GLU A 319 9.99 21.70 5.52
N PHE A 320 10.17 20.40 5.66
CA PHE A 320 9.96 19.70 6.93
C PHE A 320 10.91 20.22 8.03
N GLU A 321 12.19 20.39 7.72
CA GLU A 321 13.15 20.96 8.67
C GLU A 321 12.83 22.43 9.02
N ARG A 322 12.39 23.23 8.05
CA ARG A 322 11.93 24.61 8.28
C ARG A 322 10.77 24.65 9.27
N ILE A 323 9.77 23.75 9.10
CA ILE A 323 8.56 23.71 9.93
C ILE A 323 8.86 23.15 11.33
N PHE A 324 9.62 22.06 11.42
CA PHE A 324 9.80 21.28 12.65
C PHE A 324 11.18 21.44 13.29
N GLY A 325 12.20 21.85 12.54
CA GLY A 325 13.56 22.08 13.04
C GLY A 325 13.81 23.48 13.59
N GLY A 326 13.10 24.49 13.06
CA GLY A 326 13.32 25.91 13.42
C GLY A 326 12.08 26.72 13.78
N GLY A 327 10.90 26.09 13.89
CA GLY A 327 9.65 26.83 14.17
C GLY A 327 9.08 27.57 12.95
N GLY A 328 9.48 27.21 11.74
CA GLY A 328 9.01 27.81 10.50
C GLY A 328 7.55 27.51 10.16
N ILE A 329 7.04 28.26 9.22
CA ILE A 329 5.66 28.22 8.73
C ILE A 329 5.70 27.53 7.36
N PRO A 330 4.79 26.54 7.03
CA PRO A 330 4.70 25.94 5.69
C PRO A 330 4.48 26.99 4.60
N ASP A 331 4.99 26.76 3.39
CA ASP A 331 4.76 27.66 2.26
C ASP A 331 3.33 27.57 1.75
N ASP A 332 2.75 26.37 1.73
CA ASP A 332 1.36 26.14 1.31
C ASP A 332 0.47 25.97 2.55
N ILE A 333 -0.19 27.08 2.92
CA ILE A 333 -1.14 27.10 4.03
C ILE A 333 -2.53 27.35 3.48
N GLU A 334 -3.46 26.48 3.85
CA GLU A 334 -4.87 26.63 3.55
C GLU A 334 -5.38 28.02 4.01
N SER A 335 -5.97 28.77 3.08
CA SER A 335 -6.55 30.08 3.36
C SER A 335 -8.06 29.97 3.48
N LEU A 336 -8.57 30.24 4.66
CA LEU A 336 -9.98 30.11 5.01
C LEU A 336 -10.57 31.48 5.35
N ARG A 337 -11.91 31.61 5.21
CA ARG A 337 -12.67 32.80 5.58
C ARG A 337 -13.79 32.40 6.53
N ALA A 338 -14.05 33.24 7.51
CA ALA A 338 -15.14 33.02 8.44
C ALA A 338 -15.60 34.32 9.08
N GLU A 339 -16.83 34.37 9.55
CA GLU A 339 -17.35 35.45 10.39
C GLU A 339 -16.79 35.35 11.83
N ALA A 340 -16.74 36.46 12.53
CA ALA A 340 -16.32 36.52 13.92
C ALA A 340 -17.23 35.65 14.81
N GLN A 341 -16.64 34.66 15.48
CA GLN A 341 -17.35 33.74 16.38
C GLN A 341 -16.38 33.19 17.42
N PRO A 342 -16.89 32.57 18.53
CA PRO A 342 -16.03 31.96 19.53
C PRO A 342 -15.07 30.94 18.93
N LEU A 343 -13.81 30.99 19.36
CA LEU A 343 -12.67 30.23 18.76
C LEU A 343 -12.93 28.74 18.63
N ALA A 344 -13.53 28.11 19.66
CA ALA A 344 -13.87 26.70 19.58
C ALA A 344 -14.93 26.39 18.51
N THR A 345 -15.84 27.32 18.25
CA THR A 345 -16.83 27.17 17.18
C THR A 345 -16.17 27.40 15.84
N LEU A 346 -15.32 28.43 15.71
CA LEU A 346 -14.57 28.75 14.51
C LEU A 346 -13.76 27.55 14.01
N LEU A 347 -12.98 26.93 14.89
CA LEU A 347 -12.17 25.75 14.54
C LEU A 347 -13.01 24.55 14.08
N ALA A 348 -14.16 24.34 14.70
CA ALA A 348 -15.06 23.24 14.30
C ALA A 348 -15.77 23.54 12.96
N THR A 349 -16.25 24.77 12.76
CA THR A 349 -16.93 25.18 11.52
C THR A 349 -16.00 25.13 10.30
N LEU A 350 -14.74 25.48 10.48
CA LEU A 350 -13.72 25.44 9.43
C LEU A 350 -13.10 24.04 9.25
N GLY A 351 -13.61 23.02 9.96
CA GLY A 351 -13.07 21.67 9.87
C GLY A 351 -11.65 21.51 10.43
N LEU A 352 -11.14 22.50 11.14
CA LEU A 352 -9.82 22.49 11.77
C LEU A 352 -9.77 21.64 13.04
N ALA A 353 -10.93 21.32 13.60
CA ALA A 353 -11.13 20.34 14.65
C ALA A 353 -12.37 19.46 14.32
N PRO A 354 -12.39 18.17 14.69
CA PRO A 354 -13.51 17.28 14.39
C PRO A 354 -14.84 17.68 15.03
N SER A 355 -14.79 18.41 16.14
CA SER A 355 -15.96 18.90 16.85
C SER A 355 -15.62 20.09 17.74
N LYS A 356 -16.66 20.82 18.18
CA LYS A 356 -16.52 21.95 19.12
C LYS A 356 -15.91 21.53 20.45
N ASN A 357 -16.23 20.33 20.93
CA ASN A 357 -15.66 19.81 22.18
C ASN A 357 -14.16 19.48 22.03
N GLU A 358 -13.78 18.92 20.91
CA GLU A 358 -12.37 18.66 20.62
C GLU A 358 -11.58 19.97 20.42
N ALA A 359 -12.16 20.95 19.74
CA ALA A 359 -11.58 22.29 19.64
C ALA A 359 -11.34 22.93 21.02
N ARG A 360 -12.32 22.85 21.94
CA ARG A 360 -12.14 23.33 23.31
C ARG A 360 -10.99 22.61 24.02
N ARG A 361 -10.91 21.31 23.91
CA ARG A 361 -9.84 20.51 24.51
C ARG A 361 -8.47 20.94 23.99
N LEU A 362 -8.30 21.10 22.67
CA LEU A 362 -7.06 21.52 22.05
C LEU A 362 -6.63 22.92 22.51
N ILE A 363 -7.57 23.88 22.61
CA ILE A 363 -7.30 25.24 23.06
C ILE A 363 -6.86 25.22 24.53
N GLN A 364 -7.61 24.56 25.42
CA GLN A 364 -7.30 24.47 26.84
C GLN A 364 -5.97 23.76 27.15
N GLN A 365 -5.58 22.81 26.30
CA GLN A 365 -4.28 22.12 26.39
C GLN A 365 -3.11 22.98 25.82
N GLY A 366 -3.38 24.21 25.36
CA GLY A 366 -2.38 25.06 24.75
C GLY A 366 -1.83 24.57 23.40
N ALA A 367 -2.61 23.70 22.75
CA ALA A 367 -2.27 23.15 21.44
C ALA A 367 -2.67 24.07 20.26
N VAL A 368 -3.28 25.21 20.54
CA VAL A 368 -3.65 26.23 19.54
C VAL A 368 -2.83 27.49 19.77
N SER A 369 -2.20 27.99 18.71
CA SER A 369 -1.59 29.32 18.71
C SER A 369 -2.07 30.15 17.52
N ILE A 370 -2.18 31.46 17.73
CA ILE A 370 -2.60 32.46 16.76
C ILE A 370 -1.49 33.50 16.66
N ASP A 371 -0.96 33.75 15.46
CA ASP A 371 0.17 34.64 15.23
C ASP A 371 1.33 34.37 16.21
N HIS A 372 1.71 33.10 16.36
CA HIS A 372 2.75 32.57 17.26
C HIS A 372 2.45 32.67 18.78
N THR A 373 1.32 33.25 19.18
CA THR A 373 0.91 33.37 20.59
C THR A 373 -0.05 32.24 20.94
N ARG A 374 0.21 31.51 22.04
CA ARG A 374 -0.71 30.47 22.53
C ARG A 374 -2.02 31.10 22.97
N GLU A 375 -3.12 30.50 22.52
CA GLU A 375 -4.46 30.86 22.97
C GLU A 375 -5.01 29.75 23.89
N SER A 376 -5.60 30.15 24.99
CA SER A 376 -6.15 29.23 26.01
C SER A 376 -7.64 29.41 26.28
N ASP A 377 -8.23 30.51 25.79
CA ASP A 377 -9.66 30.77 25.92
C ASP A 377 -10.46 30.25 24.71
N PRO A 378 -11.26 29.17 24.85
CA PRO A 378 -12.06 28.64 23.77
C PRO A 378 -13.24 29.58 23.36
N ASN A 379 -13.55 30.59 24.16
CA ASN A 379 -14.59 31.58 23.87
C ASN A 379 -14.03 32.90 23.31
N ALA A 380 -12.70 33.03 23.22
CA ALA A 380 -12.09 34.20 22.59
C ALA A 380 -12.66 34.40 21.18
N THR A 381 -12.87 35.66 20.82
CA THR A 381 -13.36 36.06 19.48
C THR A 381 -12.32 36.99 18.83
N LEU A 382 -11.96 36.67 17.57
CA LEU A 382 -10.99 37.45 16.84
C LEU A 382 -11.68 38.60 16.10
N ALA A 383 -11.05 39.76 16.10
CA ALA A 383 -11.53 40.93 15.36
C ALA A 383 -11.25 40.80 13.85
N SER A 384 -12.06 41.44 13.02
CA SER A 384 -11.75 41.58 11.59
C SER A 384 -10.49 42.43 11.41
N ARG A 385 -9.58 42.03 10.53
CA ARG A 385 -8.39 42.77 10.13
C ARG A 385 -8.02 42.47 8.68
N SER A 386 -7.18 43.37 8.09
CA SER A 386 -6.75 43.26 6.69
C SER A 386 -5.86 42.05 6.41
N GLU A 387 -5.05 41.66 7.39
CA GLU A 387 -4.16 40.49 7.27
C GLU A 387 -4.81 39.24 7.88
N PRO A 388 -4.68 38.06 7.23
CA PRO A 388 -5.16 36.83 7.80
C PRO A 388 -4.47 36.49 9.13
N TYR A 389 -5.19 35.88 10.05
CA TYR A 389 -4.59 35.27 11.24
C TYR A 389 -3.91 33.95 10.90
N LEU A 390 -2.69 33.78 11.39
CA LEU A 390 -1.99 32.52 11.24
C LEU A 390 -2.31 31.59 12.44
N PHE A 391 -3.03 30.53 12.16
CA PHE A 391 -3.34 29.49 13.14
C PHE A 391 -2.35 28.34 13.06
N LYS A 392 -1.90 27.84 14.23
CA LYS A 392 -1.24 26.54 14.37
C LYS A 392 -2.07 25.71 15.34
N ILE A 393 -2.54 24.55 14.89
CA ILE A 393 -3.38 23.63 15.65
C ILE A 393 -2.63 22.31 15.82
N GLY A 394 -2.28 21.98 17.07
CA GLY A 394 -1.42 20.83 17.38
C GLY A 394 -0.01 21.00 16.82
N LYS A 395 0.60 19.87 16.44
CA LYS A 395 1.99 19.85 15.97
C LYS A 395 2.15 20.15 14.46
N ARG A 396 1.09 19.96 13.66
CA ARG A 396 1.24 19.84 12.20
C ARG A 396 0.28 20.68 11.37
N ARG A 397 -0.81 21.17 11.93
CA ARG A 397 -1.85 21.84 11.17
C ARG A 397 -1.69 23.35 11.25
N PHE A 398 -1.62 23.99 10.09
CA PHE A 398 -1.58 25.44 9.93
C PHE A 398 -2.74 25.88 9.06
N ALA A 399 -3.30 27.06 9.33
CA ALA A 399 -4.31 27.71 8.49
C ALA A 399 -4.14 29.24 8.55
N LYS A 400 -4.36 29.92 7.44
CA LYS A 400 -4.55 31.38 7.39
C LYS A 400 -6.05 31.66 7.40
N ILE A 401 -6.53 32.37 8.42
CA ILE A 401 -7.96 32.66 8.57
C ILE A 401 -8.20 34.14 8.48
N THR A 402 -9.00 34.57 7.50
CA THR A 402 -9.50 35.94 7.38
C THR A 402 -10.85 36.04 8.10
N ILE A 403 -10.94 36.91 9.09
CA ILE A 403 -12.19 37.18 9.81
C ILE A 403 -12.91 38.33 9.10
N GLU A 404 -14.10 38.04 8.59
CA GLU A 404 -14.96 39.00 7.93
C GLU A 404 -15.93 39.62 8.94
N ASN A 405 -16.31 40.92 8.72
CA ASN A 405 -17.37 41.52 9.53
C ASN A 405 -18.70 40.85 9.19
N ALA A 406 -19.51 40.58 10.21
CA ALA A 406 -20.87 40.11 9.99
C ALA A 406 -21.58 41.12 9.05
N THR A 407 -22.04 40.62 7.91
CA THR A 407 -22.91 41.38 7.02
C THR A 407 -24.22 41.61 7.76
N SER A 408 -24.51 42.88 8.12
CA SER A 408 -25.75 43.35 8.75
C SER A 408 -26.97 43.07 7.88
#